data_4731b5080d1d9c63f1c42be4f3fd8eca
#
_entry.id   4731b5080d1d9c63f1c42be4f3fd8eca
#
_cell.length_a   1.000
_cell.length_b   1.000
_cell.length_c   1.000
_cell.angle_alpha   90.00
_cell.angle_beta   90.00
_cell.angle_gamma   90.00
#
_symmetry.space_group_name_H-M   'P 1'
#
loop_
_entity.id
_entity.type
_entity.pdbx_description
1 polymer ?
#
loop_
_entity_poly.entity_id
_entity_poly.type
_entity_poly.pdbx_seq_one_letter_code
_entity_poly.pdbx_strand_id
1 'polypeptide(L)'
;MNKIIFLSLMIFALIAVPIASAQLGAPAYQKSTHLIIDELNNIEAKHVIGFSNDPVMVNLFEGAIPESITVTNEDGKELEFAIVGMSDYGSVTIFSADKNTIVKYNLENMFRQSDNLLTLNIGYPKTFGILFSEKTDQIFLNDQIIQLGDKKGISINGGGYVNVEYYSEMPKKIQEVQWKEDKFNVEIITDSKIDEFNFDQESKSISFQVNEKNKFVTINMEEKLLGGPYVILLNDEQIKYSKYSIKENHISLSMKPESPGQITIIG
;
A
#
# COMPACT_ATOMS: atom_id res chain seq x y z
N MET A 1 -19.25 21.85 67.98
CA MET A 1 -18.34 22.56 67.02
C MET A 1 -17.29 21.66 66.37
N ASN A 2 -16.76 20.65 67.06
CA ASN A 2 -15.71 19.79 66.52
C ASN A 2 -16.10 18.79 65.41
N LYS A 3 -17.39 18.38 65.34
CA LYS A 3 -17.83 17.41 64.32
C LYS A 3 -18.00 18.03 62.90
N ILE A 4 -18.32 19.32 62.84
CA ILE A 4 -18.48 20.03 61.54
C ILE A 4 -17.11 20.32 60.93
N ILE A 5 -16.09 20.63 61.77
CA ILE A 5 -14.71 20.87 61.33
C ILE A 5 -14.12 19.58 60.76
N PHE A 6 -14.37 18.41 61.40
CA PHE A 6 -13.89 17.11 60.94
C PHE A 6 -14.52 16.71 59.59
N LEU A 7 -15.82 16.99 59.41
CA LEU A 7 -16.53 16.68 58.16
C LEU A 7 -16.02 17.58 57.02
N SER A 8 -15.74 18.85 57.26
CA SER A 8 -15.19 19.77 56.21
C SER A 8 -13.73 19.42 55.85
N LEU A 9 -12.92 18.94 56.78
CA LEU A 9 -11.57 18.47 56.52
C LEU A 9 -11.58 17.17 55.65
N MET A 10 -12.55 16.27 55.91
CA MET A 10 -12.70 15.04 55.15
C MET A 10 -13.16 15.27 53.71
N ILE A 11 -14.02 16.28 53.50
CA ILE A 11 -14.46 16.69 52.15
C ILE A 11 -13.31 17.38 51.40
N PHE A 12 -12.46 18.18 52.07
CA PHE A 12 -11.31 18.81 51.45
C PHE A 12 -10.21 17.78 51.06
N ALA A 13 -10.04 16.72 51.80
CA ALA A 13 -9.10 15.63 51.51
C ALA A 13 -9.56 14.79 50.27
N LEU A 14 -10.87 14.69 50.03
CA LEU A 14 -11.43 14.02 48.86
C LEU A 14 -11.30 14.83 47.55
N ILE A 15 -11.17 16.17 47.67
CA ILE A 15 -11.02 17.06 46.51
C ILE A 15 -9.54 17.19 46.11
N ALA A 16 -8.62 16.88 47.05
CA ALA A 16 -7.16 16.95 46.86
C ALA A 16 -6.55 15.64 46.32
N VAL A 17 -7.36 14.68 45.84
CA VAL A 17 -6.82 13.57 45.07
C VAL A 17 -6.32 14.17 43.72
N PRO A 18 -4.99 14.24 43.51
CA PRO A 18 -4.51 14.65 42.20
C PRO A 18 -5.14 13.67 41.20
N ILE A 19 -5.88 14.19 40.23
CA ILE A 19 -6.22 13.45 39.04
C ILE A 19 -4.85 13.15 38.43
N ALA A 20 -4.29 11.99 38.76
CA ALA A 20 -3.15 11.47 38.03
C ALA A 20 -3.71 11.16 36.64
N SER A 21 -3.74 12.18 35.77
CA SER A 21 -3.80 11.98 34.34
C SER A 21 -2.60 11.10 34.04
N ALA A 22 -2.84 9.81 33.83
CA ALA A 22 -1.80 8.94 33.31
C ALA A 22 -1.36 9.61 31.99
N GLN A 23 -0.27 10.33 32.02
CA GLN A 23 0.33 10.91 30.83
C GLN A 23 0.80 9.71 30.00
N LEU A 24 -0.02 9.33 29.02
CA LEU A 24 0.26 8.24 28.06
C LEU A 24 1.53 8.49 27.21
N GLY A 25 2.24 9.59 27.47
CA GLY A 25 3.40 10.04 26.71
C GLY A 25 3.01 11.05 25.62
N ALA A 26 3.98 11.87 25.23
CA ALA A 26 3.84 12.77 24.08
C ALA A 26 3.92 11.96 22.77
N PRO A 27 3.29 12.43 21.67
CA PRO A 27 3.48 11.78 20.36
C PRO A 27 4.95 11.69 19.98
N ALA A 28 5.42 10.50 19.67
CA ALA A 28 6.82 10.25 19.31
C ALA A 28 7.23 11.02 18.04
N TYR A 29 8.46 11.49 18.02
CA TYR A 29 9.10 11.98 16.80
C TYR A 29 9.51 10.78 15.94
N GLN A 30 8.74 10.48 14.91
CA GLN A 30 9.00 9.39 13.98
C GLN A 30 9.96 9.86 12.88
N LYS A 31 11.12 9.21 12.78
CA LYS A 31 12.09 9.44 11.71
C LYS A 31 11.71 8.73 10.43
N SER A 32 11.21 7.52 10.57
CA SER A 32 10.64 6.77 9.43
C SER A 32 9.63 5.73 9.92
N THR A 33 8.69 5.40 9.05
CA THR A 33 7.68 4.36 9.26
C THR A 33 7.54 3.57 7.96
N HIS A 34 7.69 2.26 8.01
CA HIS A 34 7.59 1.40 6.85
C HIS A 34 6.73 0.16 7.15
N LEU A 35 5.97 -0.24 6.15
CA LEU A 35 5.43 -1.59 6.04
C LEU A 35 6.34 -2.36 5.09
N ILE A 36 6.71 -3.57 5.46
CA ILE A 36 7.56 -4.47 4.69
C ILE A 36 6.75 -5.70 4.36
N ILE A 37 6.46 -5.91 3.08
CA ILE A 37 5.69 -7.04 2.57
C ILE A 37 6.68 -8.04 2.00
N ASP A 38 6.72 -9.25 2.58
CA ASP A 38 7.60 -10.31 2.13
C ASP A 38 7.03 -11.12 0.93
N GLU A 39 7.76 -12.12 0.47
CA GLU A 39 7.36 -12.98 -0.65
C GLU A 39 6.14 -13.86 -0.35
N LEU A 40 5.82 -14.06 0.92
CA LEU A 40 4.66 -14.83 1.38
C LEU A 40 3.46 -13.92 1.71
N ASN A 41 3.59 -12.61 1.43
CA ASN A 41 2.62 -11.57 1.73
C ASN A 41 2.40 -11.35 3.25
N ASN A 42 3.37 -11.71 4.10
CA ASN A 42 3.36 -11.26 5.48
C ASN A 42 3.77 -9.78 5.54
N ILE A 43 3.20 -9.06 6.49
CA ILE A 43 3.49 -7.62 6.67
C ILE A 43 4.16 -7.40 8.02
N GLU A 44 5.38 -6.89 8.02
CA GLU A 44 6.06 -6.32 9.20
C GLU A 44 5.95 -4.80 9.14
N ALA A 45 5.48 -4.17 10.22
CA ALA A 45 5.58 -2.74 10.43
C ALA A 45 6.86 -2.41 11.19
N LYS A 46 7.56 -1.36 10.75
CA LYS A 46 8.79 -0.87 11.38
C LYS A 46 8.73 0.64 11.53
N HIS A 47 8.84 1.12 12.78
CA HIS A 47 8.97 2.53 13.11
C HIS A 47 10.37 2.81 13.62
N VAL A 48 10.99 3.86 13.16
CA VAL A 48 12.23 4.41 13.71
C VAL A 48 11.89 5.73 14.39
N ILE A 49 12.08 5.77 15.71
CA ILE A 49 11.72 6.88 16.58
C ILE A 49 12.99 7.59 17.03
N GLY A 50 12.96 8.91 17.06
CA GLY A 50 14.04 9.70 17.67
C GLY A 50 14.14 9.44 19.17
N PHE A 51 15.33 9.55 19.73
CA PHE A 51 15.53 9.41 21.18
C PHE A 51 14.66 10.38 21.98
N SER A 52 14.25 9.96 23.17
CA SER A 52 13.54 10.80 24.14
C SER A 52 13.80 10.32 25.55
N ASN A 53 14.11 11.26 26.44
CA ASN A 53 14.24 10.98 27.88
C ASN A 53 12.86 10.87 28.54
N ASP A 54 11.84 11.42 27.95
CA ASP A 54 10.45 11.37 28.42
C ASP A 54 9.69 10.25 27.73
N PRO A 55 8.64 9.70 28.37
CA PRO A 55 7.77 8.72 27.73
C PRO A 55 7.15 9.28 26.44
N VAL A 56 7.22 8.48 25.36
CA VAL A 56 6.65 8.82 24.06
C VAL A 56 5.72 7.75 23.56
N MET A 57 4.70 8.14 22.80
CA MET A 57 3.69 7.25 22.25
C MET A 57 3.81 7.12 20.73
N VAL A 58 3.76 5.89 20.26
CA VAL A 58 3.77 5.51 18.85
C VAL A 58 2.43 4.86 18.52
N ASN A 59 1.68 5.43 17.59
CA ASN A 59 0.48 4.77 17.07
C ASN A 59 0.90 3.55 16.23
N LEU A 60 0.15 2.47 16.34
CA LEU A 60 0.33 1.27 15.54
C LEU A 60 -0.58 1.32 14.30
N PHE A 61 -0.25 0.56 13.28
CA PHE A 61 -1.18 0.28 12.18
C PHE A 61 -2.31 -0.62 12.68
N GLU A 62 -3.46 -0.53 12.02
CA GLU A 62 -4.55 -1.49 12.18
C GLU A 62 -4.05 -2.92 11.89
N GLY A 63 -4.58 -3.92 12.58
CA GLY A 63 -4.16 -5.31 12.43
C GLY A 63 -2.86 -5.68 13.14
N ALA A 64 -2.29 -4.81 13.98
CA ALA A 64 -1.09 -5.12 14.75
C ALA A 64 -1.31 -6.30 15.71
N ILE A 65 -0.42 -7.29 15.65
CA ILE A 65 -0.42 -8.46 16.54
C ILE A 65 0.35 -8.11 17.82
N PRO A 66 -0.31 -8.02 18.97
CA PRO A 66 0.32 -7.56 20.24
C PRO A 66 1.56 -8.36 20.64
N GLU A 67 1.49 -9.67 20.49
CA GLU A 67 2.54 -10.61 20.91
C GLU A 67 3.78 -10.54 20.01
N SER A 68 3.65 -9.91 18.84
CA SER A 68 4.77 -9.72 17.90
C SER A 68 5.53 -8.41 18.13
N ILE A 69 5.03 -7.52 19.02
CA ILE A 69 5.65 -6.21 19.24
C ILE A 69 6.99 -6.35 19.93
N THR A 70 7.99 -5.79 19.30
CA THR A 70 9.33 -5.66 19.85
C THR A 70 9.75 -4.20 19.85
N VAL A 71 10.40 -3.77 20.93
CA VAL A 71 10.93 -2.41 21.06
C VAL A 71 12.41 -2.50 21.48
N THR A 72 13.27 -2.03 20.60
CA THR A 72 14.73 -2.04 20.82
C THR A 72 15.32 -0.67 20.56
N ASN A 73 16.50 -0.39 21.10
CA ASN A 73 17.28 0.72 20.58
C ASN A 73 18.03 0.34 19.29
N GLU A 74 18.75 1.29 18.69
CA GLU A 74 19.50 1.07 17.44
C GLU A 74 20.65 0.07 17.58
N ASP A 75 21.09 -0.25 18.81
CA ASP A 75 22.10 -1.28 19.08
C ASP A 75 21.47 -2.68 19.30
N GLY A 76 20.14 -2.79 19.20
CA GLY A 76 19.40 -4.04 19.39
C GLY A 76 19.10 -4.38 20.87
N LYS A 77 19.35 -3.48 21.82
CA LYS A 77 18.99 -3.68 23.23
C LYS A 77 17.49 -3.47 23.41
N GLU A 78 16.83 -4.41 24.05
CA GLU A 78 15.41 -4.30 24.40
C GLU A 78 15.14 -3.13 25.35
N LEU A 79 14.02 -2.45 25.13
CA LEU A 79 13.53 -1.32 25.92
C LEU A 79 12.19 -1.67 26.54
N GLU A 80 11.94 -1.09 27.73
CA GLU A 80 10.65 -1.23 28.39
C GLU A 80 9.58 -0.41 27.69
N PHE A 81 8.41 -1.01 27.48
CA PHE A 81 7.26 -0.40 26.84
C PHE A 81 5.94 -0.90 27.41
N ALA A 82 4.86 -0.17 27.17
CA ALA A 82 3.50 -0.58 27.46
C ALA A 82 2.65 -0.49 26.20
N ILE A 83 1.73 -1.42 26.04
CA ILE A 83 0.74 -1.44 24.96
C ILE A 83 -0.56 -0.83 25.48
N VAL A 84 -1.15 0.08 24.72
CA VAL A 84 -2.39 0.80 25.09
C VAL A 84 -3.40 0.74 23.97
N GLY A 85 -4.62 0.29 24.25
CA GLY A 85 -5.77 0.35 23.35
C GLY A 85 -5.61 -0.51 22.09
N MET A 86 -5.83 -1.81 22.18
CA MET A 86 -5.61 -2.76 21.05
C MET A 86 -6.89 -3.15 20.30
N SER A 87 -8.04 -2.47 20.49
CA SER A 87 -9.28 -2.87 19.78
C SER A 87 -9.26 -2.53 18.29
N ASP A 88 -8.99 -1.27 17.93
CA ASP A 88 -8.97 -0.84 16.52
C ASP A 88 -7.69 -0.05 16.19
N TYR A 89 -7.23 0.79 17.12
CA TYR A 89 -6.02 1.60 16.99
C TYR A 89 -5.18 1.49 18.25
N GLY A 90 -4.22 0.59 18.23
CA GLY A 90 -3.27 0.42 19.32
C GLY A 90 -2.17 1.47 19.31
N SER A 91 -1.54 1.64 20.45
CA SER A 91 -0.32 2.42 20.57
C SER A 91 0.67 1.74 21.50
N VAL A 92 1.94 2.06 21.33
CA VAL A 92 3.04 1.66 22.22
C VAL A 92 3.57 2.89 22.90
N THR A 93 3.59 2.88 24.24
CA THR A 93 4.30 3.87 25.05
C THR A 93 5.69 3.35 25.38
N ILE A 94 6.72 4.06 24.94
CA ILE A 94 8.14 3.80 25.23
C ILE A 94 8.51 4.71 26.39
N PHE A 95 9.03 4.14 27.49
CA PHE A 95 9.21 4.93 28.72
C PHE A 95 10.35 5.93 28.64
N SER A 96 11.51 5.54 28.19
CA SER A 96 12.63 6.43 27.89
C SER A 96 13.67 5.73 27.02
N ALA A 97 14.38 6.48 26.23
CA ALA A 97 15.47 5.96 25.42
C ALA A 97 16.52 7.03 25.19
N ASP A 98 17.78 6.68 25.41
CA ASP A 98 18.97 7.52 25.19
C ASP A 98 19.44 7.51 23.72
N LYS A 99 18.89 6.60 22.90
CA LYS A 99 19.18 6.41 21.47
C LYS A 99 17.89 6.31 20.67
N ASN A 100 18.03 6.29 19.33
CA ASN A 100 16.89 6.01 18.46
C ASN A 100 16.28 4.66 18.82
N THR A 101 14.96 4.61 18.80
CA THR A 101 14.19 3.42 19.12
C THR A 101 13.58 2.83 17.86
N ILE A 102 13.58 1.51 17.79
CA ILE A 102 12.97 0.74 16.71
C ILE A 102 11.81 -0.05 17.30
N VAL A 103 10.60 0.20 16.79
CA VAL A 103 9.40 -0.58 17.09
C VAL A 103 9.07 -1.42 15.89
N LYS A 104 8.94 -2.74 16.07
CA LYS A 104 8.56 -3.70 15.02
C LYS A 104 7.41 -4.56 15.48
N TYR A 105 6.55 -4.93 14.57
CA TYR A 105 5.45 -5.87 14.80
C TYR A 105 4.87 -6.37 13.47
N ASN A 106 4.17 -7.50 13.53
CA ASN A 106 3.47 -8.06 12.39
C ASN A 106 2.03 -7.56 12.33
N LEU A 107 1.48 -7.52 11.11
CA LEU A 107 0.06 -7.25 10.88
C LEU A 107 -0.63 -8.51 10.40
N GLU A 108 -1.88 -8.73 10.82
CA GLU A 108 -2.69 -9.85 10.36
C GLU A 108 -3.97 -9.39 9.65
N ASN A 109 -4.51 -10.29 8.82
CA ASN A 109 -5.80 -10.10 8.13
C ASN A 109 -5.89 -8.82 7.26
N MET A 110 -4.74 -8.34 6.76
CA MET A 110 -4.67 -7.08 6.01
C MET A 110 -5.03 -7.24 4.54
N PHE A 111 -4.79 -8.41 3.96
CA PHE A 111 -5.07 -8.67 2.55
C PHE A 111 -6.46 -9.25 2.32
N ARG A 112 -7.14 -8.71 1.30
CA ARG A 112 -8.23 -9.41 0.61
C ARG A 112 -7.66 -9.98 -0.67
N GLN A 113 -7.95 -11.24 -0.95
CA GLN A 113 -7.52 -11.91 -2.17
C GLN A 113 -8.73 -12.26 -3.04
N SER A 114 -8.64 -11.94 -4.33
CA SER A 114 -9.57 -12.37 -5.36
C SER A 114 -8.74 -12.90 -6.52
N ASP A 115 -8.80 -14.20 -6.75
CA ASP A 115 -7.91 -14.90 -7.68
C ASP A 115 -6.43 -14.62 -7.35
N ASN A 116 -5.67 -14.04 -8.29
CA ASN A 116 -4.29 -13.65 -8.09
C ASN A 116 -4.11 -12.21 -7.60
N LEU A 117 -5.19 -11.43 -7.51
CA LEU A 117 -5.14 -10.03 -7.08
C LEU A 117 -5.23 -9.94 -5.55
N LEU A 118 -4.22 -9.34 -4.95
CA LEU A 118 -4.15 -8.99 -3.54
C LEU A 118 -4.50 -7.52 -3.37
N THR A 119 -5.41 -7.23 -2.45
CA THR A 119 -5.85 -5.87 -2.11
C THR A 119 -5.51 -5.57 -0.66
N LEU A 120 -4.73 -4.53 -0.42
CA LEU A 120 -4.38 -3.98 0.88
C LEU A 120 -5.02 -2.60 1.03
N ASN A 121 -5.92 -2.44 2.01
CA ASN A 121 -6.44 -1.14 2.42
C ASN A 121 -5.74 -0.76 3.72
N ILE A 122 -4.94 0.29 3.70
CA ILE A 122 -4.14 0.67 4.86
C ILE A 122 -4.11 2.18 5.05
N GLY A 123 -4.10 2.60 6.32
CA GLY A 123 -3.99 4.01 6.68
C GLY A 123 -3.05 4.25 7.84
N TYR A 124 -2.42 5.42 7.82
CA TYR A 124 -1.58 5.89 8.93
C TYR A 124 -1.61 7.42 8.98
N PRO A 125 -1.61 8.05 10.18
CA PRO A 125 -1.78 9.51 10.29
C PRO A 125 -0.56 10.35 9.91
N LYS A 126 0.58 9.72 9.63
CA LYS A 126 1.84 10.38 9.24
C LYS A 126 2.40 9.74 7.97
N THR A 127 3.40 10.35 7.38
CA THR A 127 4.14 9.77 6.23
C THR A 127 4.64 8.37 6.56
N PHE A 128 4.40 7.43 5.65
CA PHE A 128 4.89 6.05 5.74
C PHE A 128 5.27 5.51 4.36
N GLY A 129 6.13 4.52 4.34
CA GLY A 129 6.51 3.79 3.14
C GLY A 129 5.92 2.39 3.13
N ILE A 130 5.75 1.83 1.94
CA ILE A 130 5.46 0.41 1.73
C ILE A 130 6.58 -0.15 0.87
N LEU A 131 7.26 -1.18 1.37
CA LEU A 131 8.28 -1.92 0.66
C LEU A 131 7.72 -3.28 0.28
N PHE A 132 7.83 -3.62 -0.98
CA PHE A 132 7.33 -4.88 -1.54
C PHE A 132 8.47 -5.87 -1.73
N SER A 133 8.12 -7.14 -1.94
CA SER A 133 9.10 -8.17 -2.28
C SER A 133 9.78 -7.86 -3.63
N GLU A 134 10.96 -8.43 -3.84
CA GLU A 134 11.73 -8.27 -5.09
C GLU A 134 10.96 -8.75 -6.34
N LYS A 135 9.97 -9.63 -6.17
CA LYS A 135 9.13 -10.17 -7.25
C LYS A 135 8.03 -9.21 -7.71
N THR A 136 7.77 -8.15 -6.94
CA THR A 136 6.70 -7.19 -7.25
C THR A 136 7.26 -6.06 -8.11
N ASP A 137 6.95 -6.06 -9.40
CA ASP A 137 7.41 -5.02 -10.32
C ASP A 137 6.39 -3.89 -10.51
N GLN A 138 5.11 -4.20 -10.28
CA GLN A 138 4.00 -3.30 -10.56
C GLN A 138 2.94 -3.41 -9.48
N ILE A 139 2.38 -2.28 -9.10
CA ILE A 139 1.23 -2.18 -8.20
C ILE A 139 0.19 -1.22 -8.78
N PHE A 140 -1.01 -1.26 -8.23
CA PHE A 140 -2.05 -0.27 -8.45
C PHE A 140 -2.30 0.48 -7.14
N LEU A 141 -2.05 1.77 -7.14
CA LEU A 141 -2.28 2.65 -5.99
C LEU A 141 -3.48 3.54 -6.29
N ASN A 142 -4.59 3.36 -5.56
CA ASN A 142 -5.84 4.09 -5.79
C ASN A 142 -6.24 4.05 -7.29
N ASP A 143 -6.28 2.85 -7.87
CA ASP A 143 -6.57 2.56 -9.28
C ASP A 143 -5.55 3.10 -10.30
N GLN A 144 -4.43 3.67 -9.85
CA GLN A 144 -3.35 4.11 -10.73
C GLN A 144 -2.20 3.12 -10.72
N ILE A 145 -1.76 2.72 -11.91
CA ILE A 145 -0.61 1.83 -12.05
C ILE A 145 0.68 2.56 -11.65
N ILE A 146 1.53 1.86 -10.88
CA ILE A 146 2.87 2.31 -10.51
C ILE A 146 3.84 1.19 -10.81
N GLN A 147 4.85 1.48 -11.63
CA GLN A 147 6.01 0.61 -11.82
C GLN A 147 6.98 0.84 -10.67
N LEU A 148 7.29 -0.22 -9.95
CA LEU A 148 8.26 -0.17 -8.86
C LEU A 148 9.67 -0.22 -9.44
N GLY A 149 10.52 0.70 -9.00
CA GLY A 149 11.94 0.68 -9.34
C GLY A 149 12.71 -0.35 -8.50
N ASP A 150 14.04 -0.27 -8.54
CA ASP A 150 14.95 -1.21 -7.85
C ASP A 150 14.69 -1.28 -6.33
N LYS A 151 14.21 -0.21 -5.71
CA LYS A 151 13.92 -0.18 -4.27
C LYS A 151 12.62 -0.86 -3.86
N LYS A 152 11.82 -1.28 -4.85
CA LYS A 152 10.53 -1.97 -4.62
C LYS A 152 9.63 -1.29 -3.59
N GLY A 153 9.57 0.04 -3.60
CA GLY A 153 8.85 0.77 -2.56
C GLY A 153 8.16 2.03 -3.06
N ILE A 154 7.15 2.43 -2.29
CA ILE A 154 6.42 3.69 -2.44
C ILE A 154 6.40 4.47 -1.13
N SER A 155 6.15 5.78 -1.21
CA SER A 155 5.97 6.65 -0.03
C SER A 155 4.61 7.35 -0.09
N ILE A 156 3.87 7.27 1.00
CA ILE A 156 2.60 7.97 1.21
C ILE A 156 2.89 9.21 2.05
N ASN A 157 3.06 10.34 1.38
CA ASN A 157 3.44 11.59 2.01
C ASN A 157 2.24 12.22 2.74
N GLY A 158 2.48 12.68 3.97
CA GLY A 158 1.43 13.29 4.80
C GLY A 158 0.48 12.27 5.44
N GLY A 159 0.65 11.00 5.17
CA GLY A 159 -0.23 9.94 5.68
C GLY A 159 -1.56 9.86 4.95
N GLY A 160 -2.55 9.21 5.58
CA GLY A 160 -3.88 8.96 5.04
C GLY A 160 -4.12 7.49 4.72
N TYR A 161 -5.30 7.20 4.13
CA TYR A 161 -5.69 5.87 3.68
C TYR A 161 -5.37 5.69 2.21
N VAL A 162 -4.87 4.50 1.87
CA VAL A 162 -4.59 4.09 0.48
C VAL A 162 -5.12 2.69 0.22
N ASN A 163 -5.56 2.48 -1.00
CA ASN A 163 -5.82 1.17 -1.58
C ASN A 163 -4.62 0.78 -2.43
N VAL A 164 -4.01 -0.35 -2.12
CA VAL A 164 -2.91 -0.93 -2.89
C VAL A 164 -3.34 -2.29 -3.39
N GLU A 165 -3.25 -2.50 -4.69
CA GLU A 165 -3.54 -3.79 -5.32
C GLU A 165 -2.32 -4.24 -6.12
N TYR A 166 -2.01 -5.55 -6.08
CA TYR A 166 -0.97 -6.15 -6.91
C TYR A 166 -1.23 -7.64 -7.11
N TYR A 167 -0.66 -8.20 -8.17
CA TYR A 167 -0.79 -9.62 -8.45
C TYR A 167 0.24 -10.44 -7.66
N SER A 168 -0.22 -11.47 -6.96
CA SER A 168 0.66 -12.46 -6.31
C SER A 168 1.44 -13.26 -7.37
N GLU A 169 0.79 -13.54 -8.51
CA GLU A 169 1.38 -14.13 -9.69
C GLU A 169 0.83 -13.37 -10.90
N MET A 170 1.74 -12.84 -11.73
CA MET A 170 1.39 -12.00 -12.86
C MET A 170 0.68 -12.80 -13.96
N PRO A 171 -0.63 -12.59 -14.20
CA PRO A 171 -1.40 -13.35 -15.19
C PRO A 171 -1.12 -12.81 -16.60
N LYS A 172 -0.04 -13.33 -17.23
CA LYS A 172 0.44 -12.88 -18.53
C LYS A 172 -0.06 -13.76 -19.67
N LYS A 173 -0.50 -13.11 -20.76
CA LYS A 173 -0.72 -13.73 -22.07
C LYS A 173 0.11 -13.00 -23.12
N ILE A 174 0.81 -13.75 -23.95
CA ILE A 174 1.61 -13.18 -25.04
C ILE A 174 0.92 -13.51 -26.37
N GLN A 175 0.67 -12.47 -27.16
CA GLN A 175 0.15 -12.56 -28.52
C GLN A 175 1.27 -12.15 -29.51
N GLU A 176 1.65 -13.06 -30.41
CA GLU A 176 2.58 -12.72 -31.50
C GLU A 176 1.79 -12.02 -32.61
N VAL A 177 2.25 -10.86 -33.02
CA VAL A 177 1.66 -10.06 -34.09
C VAL A 177 2.69 -9.88 -35.19
N GLN A 178 2.31 -10.11 -36.42
CA GLN A 178 3.15 -9.84 -37.57
C GLN A 178 2.70 -8.56 -38.28
N TRP A 179 3.63 -7.63 -38.45
CA TRP A 179 3.42 -6.43 -39.26
C TRP A 179 4.56 -6.28 -40.27
N LYS A 180 4.20 -6.43 -41.56
CA LYS A 180 5.15 -6.52 -42.66
C LYS A 180 6.11 -7.71 -42.46
N GLU A 181 7.39 -7.47 -42.39
CA GLU A 181 8.45 -8.47 -42.15
C GLU A 181 8.79 -8.62 -40.67
N ASP A 182 8.33 -7.70 -39.80
CA ASP A 182 8.63 -7.69 -38.39
C ASP A 182 7.61 -8.49 -37.57
N LYS A 183 8.10 -9.17 -36.51
CA LYS A 183 7.29 -9.84 -35.51
C LYS A 183 7.36 -9.08 -34.20
N PHE A 184 6.21 -8.91 -33.56
CA PHE A 184 6.04 -8.22 -32.29
C PHE A 184 5.36 -9.11 -31.29
N ASN A 185 5.77 -9.00 -30.02
CA ASN A 185 5.08 -9.59 -28.91
C ASN A 185 4.23 -8.52 -28.22
N VAL A 186 2.94 -8.78 -28.12
CA VAL A 186 2.01 -8.00 -27.28
C VAL A 186 1.72 -8.81 -26.04
N GLU A 187 2.20 -8.30 -24.88
CA GLU A 187 1.96 -8.92 -23.57
C GLU A 187 0.70 -8.31 -22.97
N ILE A 188 -0.29 -9.14 -22.66
CA ILE A 188 -1.51 -8.73 -21.97
C ILE A 188 -1.49 -9.29 -20.56
N ILE A 189 -1.59 -8.41 -19.55
CA ILE A 189 -1.59 -8.74 -18.13
C ILE A 189 -2.98 -8.44 -17.59
N THR A 190 -3.73 -9.48 -17.21
CA THR A 190 -5.07 -9.35 -16.64
C THR A 190 -5.57 -10.68 -16.10
N ASP A 191 -6.34 -10.65 -15.01
CA ASP A 191 -7.13 -11.80 -14.53
C ASP A 191 -8.42 -12.00 -15.32
N SER A 192 -8.83 -11.01 -16.14
CA SER A 192 -10.00 -11.17 -16.99
C SER A 192 -9.74 -12.17 -18.11
N LYS A 193 -10.75 -12.94 -18.45
CA LYS A 193 -10.68 -13.76 -19.66
C LYS A 193 -10.65 -12.84 -20.88
N ILE A 194 -9.63 -13.04 -21.72
CA ILE A 194 -9.45 -12.32 -22.99
C ILE A 194 -9.78 -13.27 -24.13
N ASP A 195 -10.68 -12.85 -25.01
CA ASP A 195 -11.08 -13.53 -26.24
C ASP A 195 -10.90 -12.59 -27.44
N GLU A 196 -10.99 -13.14 -28.66
CA GLU A 196 -11.06 -12.41 -29.93
C GLU A 196 -9.95 -11.37 -30.15
N PHE A 197 -8.70 -11.71 -29.77
CA PHE A 197 -7.56 -10.83 -30.03
C PHE A 197 -7.36 -10.66 -31.55
N ASN A 198 -7.30 -9.40 -31.99
CA ASN A 198 -7.09 -9.04 -33.38
C ASN A 198 -6.12 -7.84 -33.49
N PHE A 199 -5.25 -7.89 -34.49
CA PHE A 199 -4.42 -6.76 -34.91
C PHE A 199 -4.78 -6.35 -36.33
N ASP A 200 -5.24 -5.11 -36.49
CA ASP A 200 -5.54 -4.52 -37.78
C ASP A 200 -4.36 -3.60 -38.21
N GLN A 201 -3.71 -3.98 -39.30
CA GLN A 201 -2.55 -3.26 -39.83
C GLN A 201 -2.94 -1.93 -40.50
N GLU A 202 -4.13 -1.86 -41.10
CA GLU A 202 -4.58 -0.67 -41.86
C GLU A 202 -4.93 0.47 -40.91
N SER A 203 -5.69 0.16 -39.85
CA SER A 203 -6.11 1.12 -38.83
C SER A 203 -5.06 1.30 -37.72
N LYS A 204 -3.96 0.51 -37.73
CA LYS A 204 -2.98 0.45 -36.65
C LYS A 204 -3.64 0.28 -35.28
N SER A 205 -4.46 -0.74 -35.15
CA SER A 205 -5.19 -0.98 -33.93
C SER A 205 -5.07 -2.42 -33.44
N ILE A 206 -5.16 -2.58 -32.11
CA ILE A 206 -5.32 -3.86 -31.44
C ILE A 206 -6.69 -3.88 -30.80
N SER A 207 -7.43 -4.95 -31.03
CA SER A 207 -8.70 -5.16 -30.33
C SER A 207 -8.77 -6.53 -29.68
N PHE A 208 -9.53 -6.63 -28.60
CA PHE A 208 -9.80 -7.88 -27.88
C PHE A 208 -11.03 -7.70 -26.98
N GLN A 209 -11.68 -8.83 -26.64
CA GLN A 209 -12.83 -8.87 -25.76
C GLN A 209 -12.40 -9.10 -24.32
N VAL A 210 -12.87 -8.26 -23.37
CA VAL A 210 -12.80 -8.50 -21.93
C VAL A 210 -14.16 -8.95 -21.40
N ASN A 211 -14.16 -10.01 -20.58
CA ASN A 211 -15.41 -10.62 -20.13
C ASN A 211 -15.85 -10.18 -18.73
N GLU A 212 -14.99 -9.44 -18.03
CA GLU A 212 -15.23 -9.00 -16.64
C GLU A 212 -15.00 -7.51 -16.49
N LYS A 213 -15.84 -6.88 -15.66
CA LYS A 213 -15.69 -5.47 -15.28
C LYS A 213 -14.75 -5.29 -14.11
N ASN A 214 -14.20 -4.09 -13.96
CA ASN A 214 -13.36 -3.66 -12.84
C ASN A 214 -12.08 -4.52 -12.62
N LYS A 215 -11.64 -5.24 -13.64
CA LYS A 215 -10.34 -5.91 -13.67
C LYS A 215 -9.33 -5.04 -14.41
N PHE A 216 -8.12 -4.95 -13.88
CA PHE A 216 -7.05 -4.25 -14.58
C PHE A 216 -6.66 -5.00 -15.84
N VAL A 217 -6.44 -4.24 -16.90
CA VAL A 217 -5.87 -4.73 -18.16
C VAL A 217 -4.66 -3.87 -18.49
N THR A 218 -3.49 -4.49 -18.54
CA THR A 218 -2.26 -3.82 -18.91
C THR A 218 -1.71 -4.46 -20.18
N ILE A 219 -1.35 -3.63 -21.17
CA ILE A 219 -0.76 -4.06 -22.43
C ILE A 219 0.64 -3.51 -22.53
N ASN A 220 1.60 -4.42 -22.69
CA ASN A 220 3.00 -4.09 -22.94
C ASN A 220 3.34 -4.41 -24.39
N MET A 221 3.90 -3.46 -25.10
CA MET A 221 4.27 -3.63 -26.52
C MET A 221 5.38 -2.68 -26.93
N GLU A 222 6.02 -2.97 -28.07
CA GLU A 222 6.93 -2.02 -28.69
C GLU A 222 6.14 -0.81 -29.23
N GLU A 223 6.62 0.40 -28.95
CA GLU A 223 5.95 1.64 -29.35
C GLU A 223 5.76 1.74 -30.88
N LYS A 224 6.70 1.20 -31.67
CA LYS A 224 6.65 1.22 -33.15
C LYS A 224 5.50 0.39 -33.72
N LEU A 225 4.89 -0.54 -32.97
CA LEU A 225 3.80 -1.40 -33.46
C LEU A 225 2.56 -0.59 -33.82
N LEU A 226 2.13 0.31 -32.95
CA LEU A 226 0.99 1.18 -33.23
C LEU A 226 1.41 2.62 -33.51
N GLY A 227 2.49 3.09 -32.86
CA GLY A 227 2.85 4.51 -32.82
C GLY A 227 1.99 5.23 -31.76
N GLY A 228 2.03 6.52 -31.70
CA GLY A 228 1.21 7.33 -30.80
C GLY A 228 0.83 8.64 -31.46
N PRO A 229 -0.11 9.41 -30.90
CA PRO A 229 -0.75 9.25 -29.59
C PRO A 229 -1.81 8.13 -29.57
N TYR A 230 -2.02 7.51 -28.38
CA TYR A 230 -2.95 6.40 -28.24
C TYR A 230 -4.36 6.87 -27.90
N VAL A 231 -5.36 6.18 -28.46
CA VAL A 231 -6.77 6.27 -28.06
C VAL A 231 -7.22 4.87 -27.66
N ILE A 232 -7.84 4.74 -26.49
CA ILE A 232 -8.38 3.45 -26.02
C ILE A 232 -9.88 3.57 -25.89
N LEU A 233 -10.59 2.66 -26.54
CA LEU A 233 -12.03 2.58 -26.56
C LEU A 233 -12.49 1.29 -25.85
N LEU A 234 -13.61 1.38 -25.15
CA LEU A 234 -14.40 0.25 -24.65
C LEU A 234 -15.79 0.34 -25.31
N ASN A 235 -16.16 -0.63 -26.13
CA ASN A 235 -17.42 -0.59 -26.90
C ASN A 235 -17.60 0.73 -27.67
N ASP A 236 -16.56 1.18 -28.37
CA ASP A 236 -16.49 2.42 -29.14
C ASP A 236 -16.52 3.73 -28.31
N GLU A 237 -16.58 3.65 -26.99
CA GLU A 237 -16.50 4.82 -26.10
C GLU A 237 -15.08 4.98 -25.53
N GLN A 238 -14.53 6.19 -25.56
CA GLN A 238 -13.19 6.46 -25.04
C GLN A 238 -13.12 6.29 -23.53
N ILE A 239 -12.14 5.51 -23.05
CA ILE A 239 -11.90 5.28 -21.64
C ILE A 239 -10.55 5.89 -21.19
N LYS A 240 -10.42 6.09 -19.88
CA LYS A 240 -9.18 6.55 -19.25
C LYS A 240 -8.16 5.42 -19.21
N TYR A 241 -6.90 5.78 -19.40
CA TYR A 241 -5.77 4.86 -19.28
C TYR A 241 -4.53 5.59 -18.76
N SER A 242 -3.57 4.83 -18.27
CA SER A 242 -2.24 5.30 -17.92
C SER A 242 -1.22 4.78 -18.92
N LYS A 243 -0.26 5.62 -19.33
CA LYS A 243 0.86 5.26 -20.21
C LYS A 243 2.17 5.35 -19.44
N TYR A 244 3.01 4.31 -19.56
CA TYR A 244 4.36 4.26 -19.00
C TYR A 244 5.36 3.82 -20.08
N SER A 245 6.57 4.31 -19.98
CA SER A 245 7.73 3.76 -20.71
C SER A 245 8.38 2.72 -19.80
N ILE A 246 8.38 1.44 -20.19
CA ILE A 246 8.95 0.34 -19.39
C ILE A 246 10.49 0.29 -19.61
N LYS A 247 10.90 0.40 -20.85
CA LYS A 247 12.28 0.43 -21.32
C LYS A 247 12.32 1.16 -22.66
N GLU A 248 13.52 1.32 -23.22
CA GLU A 248 13.67 1.94 -24.53
C GLU A 248 12.73 1.26 -25.57
N ASN A 249 11.94 2.08 -26.26
CA ASN A 249 10.96 1.67 -27.29
C ASN A 249 9.84 0.71 -26.83
N HIS A 250 9.64 0.52 -25.54
CA HIS A 250 8.53 -0.28 -25.01
C HIS A 250 7.64 0.56 -24.10
N ILE A 251 6.34 0.38 -24.29
CA ILE A 251 5.31 1.07 -23.53
C ILE A 251 4.39 0.09 -22.82
N SER A 252 3.81 0.57 -21.73
CA SER A 252 2.74 -0.05 -20.99
C SER A 252 1.52 0.86 -21.03
N LEU A 253 0.38 0.33 -21.47
CA LEU A 253 -0.91 0.99 -21.42
C LEU A 253 -1.77 0.21 -20.42
N SER A 254 -2.25 0.87 -19.38
CA SER A 254 -3.06 0.24 -18.33
C SER A 254 -4.39 0.94 -18.16
N MET A 255 -5.46 0.14 -18.05
CA MET A 255 -6.84 0.59 -17.91
C MET A 255 -7.62 -0.33 -16.98
N LYS A 256 -8.76 0.17 -16.45
CA LYS A 256 -9.69 -0.61 -15.62
C LYS A 256 -11.09 -0.47 -16.22
N PRO A 257 -11.52 -1.38 -17.14
CA PRO A 257 -12.83 -1.30 -17.79
C PRO A 257 -13.96 -1.41 -16.77
N GLU A 258 -14.95 -0.51 -16.85
CA GLU A 258 -16.11 -0.50 -15.94
C GLU A 258 -17.22 -1.47 -16.37
N SER A 259 -17.14 -2.03 -17.57
CA SER A 259 -18.05 -3.04 -18.10
C SER A 259 -17.30 -4.08 -18.93
N PRO A 260 -17.86 -5.29 -19.13
CA PRO A 260 -17.39 -6.19 -20.17
C PRO A 260 -17.58 -5.55 -21.57
N GLY A 261 -16.71 -5.94 -22.51
CA GLY A 261 -16.83 -5.40 -23.85
C GLY A 261 -15.55 -5.49 -24.66
N GLN A 262 -15.59 -4.96 -25.87
CA GLN A 262 -14.45 -4.90 -26.76
C GLN A 262 -13.58 -3.70 -26.39
N ILE A 263 -12.31 -3.96 -26.09
CA ILE A 263 -11.28 -2.94 -25.99
C ILE A 263 -10.64 -2.78 -27.38
N THR A 264 -10.50 -1.53 -27.82
CA THR A 264 -9.79 -1.18 -29.06
C THR A 264 -8.73 -0.12 -28.72
N ILE A 265 -7.48 -0.41 -29.04
CA ILE A 265 -6.33 0.49 -28.86
C ILE A 265 -5.88 0.94 -30.24
N ILE A 266 -5.93 2.23 -30.50
CA ILE A 266 -5.53 2.88 -31.75
C ILE A 266 -4.29 3.71 -31.49
N GLY A 267 -3.33 3.67 -32.41
CA GLY A 267 -2.10 4.46 -32.32
C GLY A 267 -1.82 5.35 -33.52
#